data_12b0b12f5f3120dc050bfb16c0d738e6
#
_entry.id   12b0b12f5f3120dc050bfb16c0d738e6
#
_cell.length_a   1.000
_cell.length_b   1.000
_cell.length_c   1.000
_cell.angle_alpha   90.00
_cell.angle_beta   90.00
_cell.angle_gamma   90.00
#
_symmetry.space_group_name_H-M   'P 1'
#
loop_
_entity.id
_entity.type
_entity.pdbx_description
1 polymer ?
#
loop_
_entity_poly.entity_id
_entity_poly.type
_entity_poly.pdbx_seq_one_letter_code
_entity_poly.pdbx_strand_id
1 'polypeptide(L)'
;MKFLDLFAGIGGFRLGMESQGHECLGFCEIDKFARTSYKAIFNTEGEIEYHDIKEVTDHDFRQFRGQVEVICGGFPCQAFSLAGRRLGFEDTRGTLFFEIARAAKQIQPRFLFLENV
;
A
#
# COMPACT_ATOMS: atom_id res chain seq x y z
N MET A 1 15.60 5.42 0.15
CA MET A 1 14.37 6.20 0.37
C MET A 1 13.48 5.50 1.39
N LYS A 2 12.62 6.25 2.05
CA LYS A 2 11.65 5.69 2.97
C LYS A 2 10.35 5.37 2.23
N PHE A 3 9.75 4.22 2.51
CA PHE A 3 8.58 3.75 1.77
C PHE A 3 7.48 3.22 2.67
N LEU A 4 6.28 3.20 2.11
CA LEU A 4 5.08 2.61 2.70
C LEU A 4 4.67 1.43 1.81
N ASP A 5 4.39 0.28 2.42
CA ASP A 5 4.09 -0.96 1.72
C ASP A 5 2.61 -1.28 1.82
N LEU A 6 1.85 -0.93 0.79
CA LEU A 6 0.40 -1.16 0.73
C LEU A 6 0.10 -2.46 0.00
N PHE A 7 -0.96 -3.16 0.44
CA PHE A 7 -1.28 -4.50 -0.08
C PHE A 7 -0.05 -5.40 0.01
N ALA A 8 0.56 -5.40 1.20
CA ALA A 8 1.91 -5.91 1.40
C ALA A 8 2.07 -7.41 1.13
N GLY A 9 1.02 -8.20 1.34
CA GLY A 9 1.10 -9.64 1.17
C GLY A 9 2.15 -10.24 2.09
N ILE A 10 3.05 -11.03 1.53
CA ILE A 10 4.17 -11.59 2.28
C ILE A 10 5.45 -10.77 2.13
N GLY A 11 5.39 -9.65 1.41
CA GLY A 11 6.48 -8.68 1.38
C GLY A 11 7.41 -8.71 0.19
N GLY A 12 6.89 -9.08 -1.00
CA GLY A 12 7.72 -9.10 -2.20
C GLY A 12 8.33 -7.74 -2.53
N PHE A 13 7.51 -6.66 -2.50
CA PHE A 13 8.03 -5.31 -2.71
C PHE A 13 9.06 -4.93 -1.66
N ARG A 14 8.74 -5.22 -0.39
CA ARG A 14 9.63 -4.88 0.71
C ARG A 14 10.99 -5.57 0.57
N LEU A 15 10.97 -6.85 0.20
CA LEU A 15 12.22 -7.58 0.00
C LEU A 15 13.10 -6.88 -1.02
N GLY A 16 12.52 -6.49 -2.16
CA GLY A 16 13.25 -5.77 -3.19
C GLY A 16 13.73 -4.41 -2.73
N MET A 17 12.86 -3.66 -2.05
CA MET A 17 13.22 -2.32 -1.59
C MET A 17 14.34 -2.36 -0.53
N GLU A 18 14.23 -3.28 0.42
CA GLU A 18 15.26 -3.41 1.46
C GLU A 18 16.59 -3.88 0.91
N SER A 19 16.57 -4.70 -0.15
CA SER A 19 17.80 -5.15 -0.80
C SER A 19 18.62 -3.99 -1.39
N GLN A 20 17.97 -2.86 -1.65
CA GLN A 20 18.62 -1.67 -2.17
C GLN A 20 18.79 -0.58 -1.10
N GLY A 21 18.64 -0.94 0.16
CA GLY A 21 18.90 -0.03 1.27
C GLY A 21 17.76 0.93 1.62
N HIS A 22 16.55 0.69 1.12
CA HIS A 22 15.40 1.51 1.45
C HIS A 22 14.77 1.07 2.77
N GLU A 23 14.13 1.99 3.46
CA GLU A 23 13.57 1.76 4.79
C GLU A 23 12.04 1.79 4.75
N CYS A 24 11.39 0.75 5.31
CA CYS A 24 9.95 0.67 5.43
C CYS A 24 9.48 1.39 6.70
N LEU A 25 8.54 2.31 6.55
CA LEU A 25 7.95 3.03 7.69
C LEU A 25 6.65 2.41 8.17
N GLY A 26 6.00 1.62 7.33
CA GLY A 26 4.75 0.98 7.69
C GLY A 26 4.22 0.12 6.56
N PHE A 27 3.23 -0.70 6.88
CA PHE A 27 2.62 -1.60 5.90
C PHE A 27 1.14 -1.77 6.17
N CYS A 28 0.42 -2.19 5.13
CA CYS A 28 -1.02 -2.45 5.19
C CYS A 28 -1.30 -3.78 4.50
N GLU A 29 -1.91 -4.72 5.23
CA GLU A 29 -2.31 -6.01 4.69
C GLU A 29 -3.52 -6.54 5.45
N ILE A 30 -4.60 -6.85 4.74
CA ILE A 30 -5.85 -7.28 5.36
C ILE A 30 -5.82 -8.75 5.78
N ASP A 31 -5.07 -9.59 5.08
CA ASP A 31 -5.02 -11.02 5.35
C ASP A 31 -4.15 -11.30 6.58
N LYS A 32 -4.79 -11.86 7.60
CA LYS A 32 -4.13 -12.19 8.85
C LYS A 32 -2.94 -13.15 8.66
N PHE A 33 -3.09 -14.15 7.79
CA PHE A 33 -2.05 -15.13 7.56
C PHE A 33 -0.85 -14.53 6.82
N ALA A 34 -1.13 -13.66 5.85
CA ALA A 34 -0.08 -12.94 5.15
C ALA A 34 0.68 -12.03 6.12
N ARG A 35 -0.02 -11.34 7.03
CA ARG A 35 0.64 -10.50 8.04
C ARG A 35 1.55 -11.32 8.95
N THR A 36 1.10 -12.50 9.35
CA THR A 36 1.92 -13.38 10.20
C THR A 36 3.23 -13.75 9.49
N SER A 37 3.14 -14.14 8.22
CA SER A 37 4.33 -14.46 7.42
C SER A 37 5.22 -13.24 7.24
N TYR A 38 4.62 -12.10 6.93
CA TYR A 38 5.33 -10.84 6.74
C TYR A 38 6.17 -10.48 7.98
N LYS A 39 5.55 -10.56 9.16
CA LYS A 39 6.22 -10.21 10.40
C LYS A 39 7.26 -11.25 10.83
N ALA A 40 7.14 -12.48 10.35
CA ALA A 40 8.15 -13.50 10.58
C ALA A 40 9.39 -13.29 9.71
N ILE A 41 9.21 -12.75 8.51
CA ILE A 41 10.29 -12.52 7.56
C ILE A 41 11.04 -11.22 7.85
N PHE A 42 10.29 -10.15 8.17
CA PHE A 42 10.86 -8.81 8.32
C PHE A 42 10.79 -8.34 9.76
N ASN A 43 11.77 -7.52 10.15
CA ASN A 43 11.70 -6.83 11.42
C ASN A 43 10.78 -5.60 11.26
N THR A 44 9.60 -5.68 11.88
CA THR A 44 8.60 -4.61 11.78
C THR A 44 8.51 -3.78 13.06
N GLU A 45 9.44 -3.95 13.98
CA GLU A 45 9.42 -3.21 15.25
C GLU A 45 9.47 -1.70 15.02
N GLY A 46 8.54 -0.99 15.64
CA GLY A 46 8.46 0.47 15.51
C GLY A 46 7.72 0.95 14.27
N GLU A 47 7.28 0.05 13.40
CA GLU A 47 6.55 0.42 12.19
C GLU A 47 5.05 0.50 12.45
N ILE A 48 4.37 1.27 11.61
CA ILE A 48 2.92 1.37 11.65
C ILE A 48 2.33 0.21 10.87
N GLU A 49 1.39 -0.49 11.49
CA GLU A 49 0.71 -1.63 10.89
C GLU A 49 -0.77 -1.29 10.68
N TYR A 50 -1.24 -1.38 9.43
CA TYR A 50 -2.64 -1.25 9.10
C TYR A 50 -3.16 -2.56 8.52
N HIS A 51 -4.47 -2.78 8.65
CA HIS A 51 -5.11 -4.00 8.15
C HIS A 51 -5.99 -3.70 6.95
N ASP A 52 -7.18 -3.14 7.17
CA ASP A 52 -8.07 -2.78 6.07
C ASP A 52 -7.75 -1.35 5.61
N ILE A 53 -7.29 -1.22 4.37
CA ILE A 53 -6.90 0.07 3.83
C ILE A 53 -8.07 1.06 3.80
N LYS A 54 -9.31 0.57 3.71
CA LYS A 54 -10.49 1.42 3.70
C LYS A 54 -10.71 2.09 5.05
N GLU A 55 -10.18 1.53 6.12
CA GLU A 55 -10.26 2.10 7.45
C GLU A 55 -9.12 3.06 7.77
N VAL A 56 -8.09 3.10 6.95
CA VAL A 56 -7.01 4.08 7.12
C VAL A 56 -7.54 5.44 6.69
N THR A 57 -7.52 6.40 7.60
CA THR A 57 -8.09 7.73 7.33
C THR A 57 -7.14 8.58 6.50
N ASP A 58 -7.69 9.65 5.89
CA ASP A 58 -6.87 10.64 5.20
C ASP A 58 -5.84 11.25 6.17
N HIS A 59 -6.25 11.48 7.41
CA HIS A 59 -5.35 12.00 8.44
C HIS A 59 -4.20 11.04 8.71
N ASP A 60 -4.48 9.74 8.79
CA ASP A 60 -3.45 8.72 8.99
C ASP A 60 -2.42 8.77 7.87
N PHE A 61 -2.88 8.81 6.62
CA PHE A 61 -1.97 8.91 5.48
C PHE A 61 -1.16 10.20 5.51
N ARG A 62 -1.80 11.31 5.87
CA ARG A 62 -1.13 12.63 5.88
C ARG A 62 0.05 12.67 6.84
N GLN A 63 0.05 11.84 7.89
CA GLN A 63 1.16 11.77 8.82
C GLN A 63 2.47 11.34 8.16
N PHE A 64 2.38 10.64 7.04
CA PHE A 64 3.57 10.21 6.29
C PHE A 64 4.08 11.27 5.32
N ARG A 65 3.34 12.38 5.15
CA ARG A 65 3.76 13.44 4.23
C ARG A 65 5.09 14.04 4.71
N GLY A 66 6.05 14.15 3.79
CA GLY A 66 7.38 14.61 4.12
C GLY A 66 8.30 13.52 4.64
N GLN A 67 7.79 12.33 4.89
CA GLN A 67 8.58 11.19 5.35
C GLN A 67 8.65 10.09 4.31
N VAL A 68 7.50 9.65 3.79
CA VAL A 68 7.43 8.60 2.77
C VAL A 68 7.70 9.19 1.40
N GLU A 69 8.71 8.65 0.73
CA GLU A 69 9.10 9.06 -0.61
C GLU A 69 8.56 8.13 -1.69
N VAL A 70 8.29 6.87 -1.34
CA VAL A 70 7.76 5.87 -2.27
C VAL A 70 6.59 5.16 -1.64
N ILE A 71 5.49 5.01 -2.38
CA ILE A 71 4.40 4.11 -2.02
C ILE A 71 4.52 2.88 -2.91
N CYS A 72 4.64 1.71 -2.29
CA CYS A 72 4.63 0.42 -2.99
C CYS A 72 3.25 -0.20 -2.86
N GLY A 73 2.80 -0.91 -3.89
CA GLY A 73 1.52 -1.61 -3.78
C GLY A 73 1.25 -2.54 -4.95
N GLY A 74 0.88 -3.78 -4.63
CA GLY A 74 0.38 -4.75 -5.59
C GLY A 74 -1.10 -4.95 -5.37
N PHE A 75 -1.92 -4.17 -6.02
CA PHE A 75 -3.37 -4.19 -5.80
C PHE A 75 -4.06 -5.20 -6.73
N PRO A 76 -5.13 -5.86 -6.26
CA PRO A 76 -5.89 -6.75 -7.12
C PRO A 76 -6.67 -5.98 -8.17
N CYS A 77 -6.65 -6.52 -9.40
CA CYS A 77 -7.19 -5.86 -10.59
C CYS A 77 -8.67 -6.19 -10.86
N GLN A 78 -9.19 -7.24 -10.24
CA GLN A 78 -10.50 -7.79 -10.60
C GLN A 78 -11.62 -6.76 -10.55
N ALA A 79 -11.73 -6.05 -9.46
CA ALA A 79 -12.79 -5.05 -9.32
C ALA A 79 -12.62 -3.93 -10.35
N PHE A 80 -11.40 -3.54 -10.62
CA PHE A 80 -11.10 -2.49 -11.58
C PHE A 80 -11.47 -2.91 -13.00
N SER A 81 -11.03 -4.09 -13.43
CA SER A 81 -11.25 -4.53 -14.81
C SER A 81 -12.72 -4.87 -15.10
N LEU A 82 -13.43 -5.49 -14.15
CA LEU A 82 -14.83 -5.84 -14.33
C LEU A 82 -15.74 -4.62 -14.18
N ALA A 83 -15.55 -3.87 -13.13
CA ALA A 83 -16.38 -2.71 -12.85
C ALA A 83 -16.16 -1.60 -13.84
N GLY A 84 -14.92 -1.35 -14.25
CA GLY A 84 -14.59 -0.33 -15.22
C GLY A 84 -15.26 -0.55 -16.58
N ARG A 85 -15.49 -1.80 -16.95
CA ARG A 85 -16.20 -2.12 -18.20
C ARG A 85 -17.69 -1.83 -18.15
N ARG A 86 -18.29 -2.09 -16.99
CA ARG A 86 -19.76 -2.05 -16.85
C ARG A 86 -20.26 -0.71 -16.39
N LEU A 87 -19.55 -0.09 -15.47
CA LEU A 87 -20.04 1.05 -14.72
C LEU A 87 -19.23 2.33 -15.00
N GLY A 88 -18.11 2.20 -15.72
CA GLY A 88 -17.29 3.34 -16.08
C GLY A 88 -16.47 3.87 -14.91
N PHE A 89 -16.02 5.11 -15.06
CA PHE A 89 -15.09 5.70 -14.10
C PHE A 89 -15.68 5.97 -12.72
N GLU A 90 -17.00 6.08 -12.63
CA GLU A 90 -17.65 6.35 -11.35
C GLU A 90 -17.36 5.24 -10.34
N ASP A 91 -17.15 4.03 -10.82
CA ASP A 91 -16.93 2.88 -9.98
C ASP A 91 -15.50 2.76 -9.48
N THR A 92 -14.57 3.55 -10.00
CA THR A 92 -13.18 3.53 -9.54
C THR A 92 -13.07 3.93 -8.07
N ARG A 93 -14.05 4.68 -7.56
CA ARG A 93 -14.09 5.06 -6.14
C ARG A 93 -14.22 3.87 -5.21
N GLY A 94 -14.82 2.77 -5.69
CA GLY A 94 -14.96 1.56 -4.91
C GLY A 94 -13.82 0.57 -5.08
N THR A 95 -12.84 0.88 -5.94
CA THR A 95 -11.75 -0.04 -6.20
C THR A 95 -10.60 0.17 -5.23
N LEU A 96 -9.76 -0.86 -5.10
CA LEU A 96 -8.58 -0.76 -4.25
C LEU A 96 -7.54 0.19 -4.83
N PHE A 97 -7.53 0.36 -6.16
CA PHE A 97 -6.69 1.40 -6.78
C PHE A 97 -7.03 2.79 -6.27
N PHE A 98 -8.31 3.08 -6.04
CA PHE A 98 -8.73 4.36 -5.48
C PHE A 98 -8.07 4.62 -4.13
N GLU A 99 -7.88 3.57 -3.33
CA GLU A 99 -7.23 3.71 -2.03
C GLU A 99 -5.76 4.10 -2.17
N ILE A 100 -5.07 3.59 -3.19
CA ILE A 100 -3.70 4.01 -3.49
C ILE A 100 -3.68 5.48 -3.92
N ALA A 101 -4.62 5.88 -4.76
CA ALA A 101 -4.72 7.27 -5.20
C ALA A 101 -4.99 8.20 -4.01
N ARG A 102 -5.84 7.77 -3.07
CA ARG A 102 -6.14 8.53 -1.86
C ARG A 102 -4.90 8.68 -0.99
N ALA A 103 -4.15 7.60 -0.80
CA ALA A 103 -2.88 7.63 -0.07
C ALA A 103 -1.88 8.58 -0.72
N ALA A 104 -1.74 8.50 -2.04
CA ALA A 104 -0.82 9.35 -2.78
C ALA A 104 -1.20 10.83 -2.66
N LYS A 105 -2.49 11.13 -2.69
CA LYS A 105 -2.97 12.51 -2.54
C LYS A 105 -2.60 13.09 -1.18
N GLN A 106 -2.71 12.29 -0.12
CA GLN A 106 -2.44 12.75 1.24
C GLN A 106 -0.93 12.78 1.54
N ILE A 107 -0.19 11.79 1.07
CA ILE A 107 1.23 11.65 1.38
C ILE A 107 2.10 12.51 0.46
N GLN A 108 1.72 12.62 -0.80
CA GLN A 108 2.49 13.31 -1.84
C GLN A 108 3.92 12.75 -1.95
N PRO A 109 4.04 11.44 -2.22
CA PRO A 109 5.36 10.81 -2.37
C PRO A 109 6.02 11.26 -3.67
N ARG A 110 7.32 11.02 -3.79
CA ARG A 110 8.04 11.28 -5.04
C ARG A 110 7.75 10.23 -6.10
N PHE A 111 7.50 8.97 -5.67
CA PHE A 111 7.31 7.86 -6.59
C PHE A 111 6.20 6.93 -6.13
N LEU A 112 5.53 6.33 -7.11
CA LEU A 112 4.62 5.20 -6.89
C LEU A 112 5.24 3.99 -7.58
N PHE A 113 5.38 2.89 -6.85
CA PHE A 113 5.91 1.64 -7.39
C PHE A 113 4.80 0.60 -7.27
N LEU A 114 4.04 0.44 -8.35
CA LEU A 114 2.79 -0.31 -8.33
C LEU A 114 2.86 -1.53 -9.24
N GLU A 115 2.19 -2.60 -8.82
CA GLU A 115 1.99 -3.78 -9.63
C GLU A 115 0.49 -4.07 -9.71
N ASN A 116 0.02 -4.38 -10.90
CA ASN A 116 -1.35 -4.76 -11.14
C ASN A 116 -1.43 -6.29 -11.17
N VAL A 117 -2.04 -6.83 -10.16
CA VAL A 117 -2.10 -8.28 -9.96
C VAL A 117 -3.36 -8.88 -10.57
#